data_2fa5ecb9ee99e42dea9042c74b3f9a35
#
_entry.id   2fa5ecb9ee99e42dea9042c74b3f9a35
#
_cell.length_a   1.000
_cell.length_b   1.000
_cell.length_c   1.000
_cell.angle_alpha   90.00
_cell.angle_beta   90.00
_cell.angle_gamma   90.00
#
_symmetry.space_group_name_H-M   'P 1'
#
loop_
_entity.id
_entity.type
_entity.pdbx_description
1 polymer ?
#
loop_
_entity_poly.entity_id
_entity_poly.type
_entity_poly.pdbx_seq_one_letter_code
_entity_poly.pdbx_strand_id
1 'polypeptide(L)'
;SYPWYFKSQGYETSGDHPCYNWFYNRENINSYLGFESYRFVENYYGELTGGAVGMDKVFFPELTADLLERLGSGTPQFSFSVSYQGHGPYESDRCWWGEVDDFVVNHDLDEGSRTILANYLGSVMDTQAHLTALVDTLRALDEPVVLIVFGDHMPWLGNANSVYEALGVNLDQSTREGFYNYWSTRYLIWANDAAKAVLPFDFTGDGPDLSPCFLMGHLFDRLGWPGDSFTQATRAVRERVSVMQDSGRYVEDGVLTDALSPAGAELVADYRRLAYCRSTRGIE
;
A
#
# COMPACT_ATOMS: atom_id res chain seq x y z
N SER A 1 2.14 -6.25 -15.76
CA SER A 1 2.36 -5.83 -14.37
C SER A 1 3.60 -4.96 -14.24
N TYR A 2 3.76 -4.26 -13.14
CA TYR A 2 4.95 -3.45 -12.89
C TYR A 2 6.22 -4.31 -12.71
N PRO A 3 6.22 -5.45 -12.00
CA PRO A 3 7.40 -6.30 -11.94
C PRO A 3 7.92 -6.71 -13.32
N TRP A 4 7.06 -7.13 -14.25
CA TRP A 4 7.47 -7.43 -15.62
C TRP A 4 8.04 -6.22 -16.35
N TYR A 5 7.44 -5.04 -16.17
CA TYR A 5 7.98 -3.81 -16.75
C TYR A 5 9.39 -3.53 -16.23
N PHE A 6 9.59 -3.55 -14.91
CA PHE A 6 10.91 -3.28 -14.33
C PHE A 6 11.95 -4.34 -14.74
N LYS A 7 11.58 -5.63 -14.81
CA LYS A 7 12.46 -6.66 -15.39
C LYS A 7 12.89 -6.34 -16.81
N SER A 8 11.97 -5.88 -17.66
CA SER A 8 12.32 -5.48 -19.03
C SER A 8 13.27 -4.28 -19.10
N GLN A 9 13.38 -3.52 -18.01
CA GLN A 9 14.32 -2.40 -17.85
C GLN A 9 15.62 -2.82 -17.15
N GLY A 10 15.83 -4.10 -16.87
CA GLY A 10 17.04 -4.62 -16.24
C GLY A 10 17.02 -4.59 -14.71
N TYR A 11 15.89 -4.41 -14.08
CA TYR A 11 15.72 -4.50 -12.63
C TYR A 11 15.55 -5.96 -12.18
N GLU A 12 16.11 -6.31 -11.04
CA GLU A 12 15.67 -7.46 -10.28
C GLU A 12 14.38 -7.14 -9.53
N THR A 13 13.50 -8.15 -9.38
CA THR A 13 12.18 -7.95 -8.78
C THR A 13 11.97 -8.87 -7.61
N SER A 14 11.71 -8.31 -6.43
CA SER A 14 11.58 -9.05 -5.19
C SER A 14 10.42 -8.53 -4.34
N GLY A 15 10.09 -9.26 -3.30
CA GLY A 15 9.14 -8.79 -2.29
C GLY A 15 9.08 -9.70 -1.08
N ASP A 16 8.36 -9.20 -0.07
CA ASP A 16 8.22 -9.83 1.23
C ASP A 16 6.80 -9.77 1.73
N HIS A 17 6.35 -10.87 2.32
CA HIS A 17 5.15 -10.89 3.13
C HIS A 17 5.33 -11.89 4.27
N PRO A 18 5.51 -11.45 5.52
CA PRO A 18 5.77 -12.32 6.65
C PRO A 18 4.53 -13.10 7.10
N CYS A 19 3.73 -13.54 6.15
CA CYS A 19 2.55 -14.38 6.29
C CYS A 19 2.66 -15.60 5.37
N TYR A 20 1.68 -16.49 5.41
CA TYR A 20 1.67 -17.72 4.65
C TYR A 20 1.49 -17.48 3.14
N ASN A 21 2.21 -18.21 2.32
CA ASN A 21 2.23 -18.07 0.86
C ASN A 21 0.87 -18.39 0.20
N TRP A 22 0.09 -19.30 0.81
CA TRP A 22 -1.26 -19.64 0.37
C TRP A 22 -2.31 -18.57 0.68
N PHE A 23 -2.00 -17.64 1.62
CA PHE A 23 -2.92 -16.56 2.00
C PHE A 23 -3.17 -15.66 0.78
N TYR A 24 -4.42 -15.55 0.35
CA TYR A 24 -4.82 -14.92 -0.92
C TYR A 24 -4.11 -15.49 -2.17
N ASN A 25 -3.62 -16.72 -2.13
CA ASN A 25 -2.89 -17.35 -3.25
C ASN A 25 -1.66 -16.52 -3.70
N ARG A 26 -1.00 -15.84 -2.76
CA ARG A 26 0.06 -14.85 -3.07
C ARG A 26 1.26 -15.45 -3.77
N GLU A 27 1.64 -16.69 -3.47
CA GLU A 27 2.75 -17.37 -4.14
C GLU A 27 2.56 -17.41 -5.65
N ASN A 28 1.39 -17.90 -6.09
CA ASN A 28 1.09 -17.97 -7.52
C ASN A 28 0.89 -16.58 -8.12
N ILE A 29 0.14 -15.71 -7.44
CA ILE A 29 -0.14 -14.35 -7.93
C ILE A 29 1.17 -13.58 -8.13
N ASN A 30 2.09 -13.59 -7.14
CA ASN A 30 3.35 -12.86 -7.24
C ASN A 30 4.26 -13.42 -8.33
N SER A 31 4.29 -14.75 -8.50
CA SER A 31 4.99 -15.39 -9.61
C SER A 31 4.43 -14.92 -10.97
N TYR A 32 3.11 -14.95 -11.16
CA TYR A 32 2.48 -14.46 -12.40
C TYR A 32 2.66 -12.96 -12.62
N LEU A 33 2.75 -12.17 -11.54
CA LEU A 33 3.06 -10.74 -11.63
C LEU A 33 4.51 -10.49 -12.07
N GLY A 34 5.40 -11.47 -11.98
CA GLY A 34 6.76 -11.40 -12.49
C GLY A 34 7.83 -11.14 -11.43
N PHE A 35 7.51 -11.32 -10.14
CA PHE A 35 8.53 -11.32 -9.10
C PHE A 35 9.45 -12.52 -9.24
N GLU A 36 10.76 -12.32 -9.17
CA GLU A 36 11.78 -13.37 -9.26
C GLU A 36 11.99 -14.06 -7.92
N SER A 37 11.82 -13.32 -6.84
CA SER A 37 11.84 -13.87 -5.49
C SER A 37 10.77 -13.20 -4.62
N TYR A 38 10.18 -14.01 -3.74
CA TYR A 38 9.22 -13.50 -2.77
C TYR A 38 9.32 -14.33 -1.48
N ARG A 39 9.51 -13.66 -0.34
CA ARG A 39 9.72 -14.32 0.95
C ARG A 39 8.42 -14.36 1.74
N PHE A 40 8.10 -15.56 2.26
CA PHE A 40 6.92 -15.90 3.05
C PHE A 40 7.32 -16.65 4.32
N VAL A 41 6.35 -17.05 5.13
CA VAL A 41 6.60 -17.92 6.30
C VAL A 41 7.24 -19.24 5.86
N GLU A 42 6.73 -19.90 4.81
CA GLU A 42 7.15 -21.23 4.39
C GLU A 42 8.60 -21.29 3.88
N ASN A 43 9.09 -20.23 3.28
CA ASN A 43 10.41 -20.24 2.64
C ASN A 43 11.44 -19.34 3.30
N TYR A 44 11.04 -18.52 4.30
CA TYR A 44 11.96 -17.62 4.98
C TYR A 44 11.55 -17.31 6.43
N TYR A 45 10.45 -16.60 6.66
CA TYR A 45 10.12 -16.06 7.98
C TYR A 45 9.81 -17.13 9.01
N GLY A 46 9.40 -18.35 8.61
CA GLY A 46 9.08 -19.43 9.51
C GLY A 46 10.26 -19.91 10.36
N GLU A 47 11.48 -19.86 9.86
CA GLU A 47 12.67 -20.17 10.64
C GLU A 47 12.92 -19.14 11.76
N LEU A 48 12.55 -17.88 11.53
CA LEU A 48 12.73 -16.78 12.47
C LEU A 48 11.60 -16.69 13.52
N THR A 49 10.43 -17.21 13.18
CA THR A 49 9.20 -17.06 13.99
C THR A 49 8.67 -18.35 14.58
N GLY A 50 9.35 -19.48 14.32
CA GLY A 50 8.85 -20.80 14.72
C GLY A 50 7.62 -21.24 13.92
N GLY A 51 7.48 -20.80 12.69
CA GLY A 51 6.36 -21.12 11.80
C GLY A 51 5.16 -20.20 11.95
N ALA A 52 5.22 -19.17 12.80
CA ALA A 52 4.17 -18.18 12.94
C ALA A 52 4.34 -17.03 11.95
N VAL A 53 3.28 -16.23 11.80
CA VAL A 53 3.32 -14.97 11.05
C VAL A 53 4.32 -14.01 11.71
N GLY A 54 5.13 -13.34 10.90
CA GLY A 54 6.11 -12.37 11.38
C GLY A 54 5.49 -11.02 11.71
N MET A 55 5.81 -10.51 12.89
CA MET A 55 5.48 -9.14 13.29
C MET A 55 6.55 -8.17 12.77
N ASP A 56 6.26 -6.88 12.80
CA ASP A 56 7.11 -5.84 12.23
C ASP A 56 8.53 -5.79 12.82
N LYS A 57 8.68 -6.17 14.09
CA LYS A 57 10.00 -6.34 14.74
C LYS A 57 10.90 -7.41 14.10
N VAL A 58 10.31 -8.34 13.33
CA VAL A 58 11.05 -9.34 12.53
C VAL A 58 11.07 -8.88 11.07
N PHE A 59 9.93 -8.44 10.54
CA PHE A 59 9.77 -8.09 9.15
C PHE A 59 10.70 -6.95 8.69
N PHE A 60 10.68 -5.80 9.37
CA PHE A 60 11.45 -4.62 8.91
C PHE A 60 12.96 -4.80 8.97
N PRO A 61 13.58 -5.40 10.01
CA PRO A 61 15.01 -5.69 10.00
C PRO A 61 15.42 -6.60 8.85
N GLU A 62 14.65 -7.67 8.57
CA GLU A 62 14.92 -8.61 7.49
C GLU A 62 14.70 -7.99 6.10
N LEU A 63 13.66 -7.18 5.94
CA LEU A 63 13.44 -6.40 4.73
C LEU A 63 14.59 -5.43 4.48
N THR A 64 15.02 -4.71 5.52
CA THR A 64 16.13 -3.75 5.42
C THR A 64 17.42 -4.45 5.01
N ALA A 65 17.75 -5.58 5.63
CA ALA A 65 18.94 -6.36 5.30
C ALA A 65 18.92 -6.85 3.85
N ASP A 66 17.81 -7.40 3.39
CA ASP A 66 17.64 -7.86 2.00
C ASP A 66 17.79 -6.71 0.98
N LEU A 67 17.17 -5.56 1.26
CA LEU A 67 17.29 -4.38 0.40
C LEU A 67 18.74 -3.89 0.30
N LEU A 68 19.47 -3.83 1.41
CA LEU A 68 20.87 -3.41 1.42
C LEU A 68 21.77 -4.39 0.68
N GLU A 69 21.55 -5.71 0.85
CA GLU A 69 22.31 -6.73 0.12
C GLU A 69 22.10 -6.62 -1.38
N ARG A 70 20.83 -6.47 -1.83
CA ARG A 70 20.46 -6.33 -3.24
C ARG A 70 21.00 -5.05 -3.86
N LEU A 71 20.89 -3.92 -3.18
CA LEU A 71 21.46 -2.64 -3.64
C LEU A 71 22.98 -2.74 -3.78
N GLY A 72 23.64 -3.46 -2.88
CA GLY A 72 25.09 -3.71 -2.95
C GLY A 72 25.54 -4.53 -4.17
N SER A 73 24.61 -5.22 -4.86
CA SER A 73 24.93 -5.94 -6.12
C SER A 73 25.21 -5.02 -7.30
N GLY A 74 24.78 -3.76 -7.23
CA GLY A 74 24.83 -2.81 -8.33
C GLY A 74 23.74 -2.99 -9.40
N THR A 75 22.83 -3.95 -9.23
CA THR A 75 21.67 -4.14 -10.11
C THR A 75 20.50 -3.32 -9.58
N PRO A 76 19.79 -2.56 -10.43
CA PRO A 76 18.59 -1.85 -10.01
C PRO A 76 17.54 -2.80 -9.42
N GLN A 77 16.84 -2.37 -8.37
CA GLN A 77 15.88 -3.19 -7.64
C GLN A 77 14.47 -2.64 -7.73
N PHE A 78 13.48 -3.49 -7.92
CA PHE A 78 12.07 -3.21 -7.69
C PHE A 78 11.55 -4.18 -6.63
N SER A 79 11.24 -3.65 -5.44
CA SER A 79 10.71 -4.45 -4.34
C SER A 79 9.29 -4.01 -3.99
N PHE A 80 8.41 -4.98 -3.73
CA PHE A 80 7.07 -4.75 -3.21
C PHE A 80 6.82 -5.67 -2.02
N SER A 81 6.68 -5.08 -0.85
CA SER A 81 6.57 -5.81 0.40
C SER A 81 5.31 -5.42 1.16
N VAL A 82 4.71 -6.37 1.87
CA VAL A 82 3.46 -6.21 2.61
C VAL A 82 3.69 -6.64 4.06
N SER A 83 3.52 -5.74 5.02
CA SER A 83 3.53 -6.09 6.45
C SER A 83 2.25 -6.83 6.84
N TYR A 84 2.24 -7.42 8.04
CA TYR A 84 1.07 -8.15 8.53
C TYR A 84 0.55 -7.65 9.88
N GLN A 85 1.41 -7.03 10.69
CA GLN A 85 1.14 -6.68 12.09
C GLN A 85 -0.16 -5.88 12.31
N GLY A 86 -0.49 -4.99 11.41
CA GLY A 86 -1.70 -4.17 11.48
C GLY A 86 -3.01 -4.88 11.10
N HIS A 87 -2.95 -6.18 10.73
CA HIS A 87 -4.14 -6.92 10.30
C HIS A 87 -4.99 -7.37 11.50
N GLY A 88 -6.29 -7.02 11.51
CA GLY A 88 -7.25 -7.51 12.52
C GLY A 88 -7.53 -9.03 12.42
N PRO A 89 -8.37 -9.59 13.29
CA PRO A 89 -9.15 -8.88 14.31
C PRO A 89 -8.33 -8.43 15.52
N TYR A 90 -8.74 -7.34 16.15
CA TYR A 90 -8.10 -6.83 17.38
C TYR A 90 -8.85 -7.37 18.60
N GLU A 91 -8.11 -7.88 19.59
CA GLU A 91 -8.68 -8.42 20.82
C GLU A 91 -9.34 -7.32 21.66
N SER A 92 -10.45 -7.67 22.32
CA SER A 92 -11.25 -6.75 23.15
C SER A 92 -11.03 -6.92 24.65
N ASP A 93 -10.28 -7.93 25.04
CA ASP A 93 -10.06 -8.31 26.45
C ASP A 93 -8.59 -8.20 26.87
N ARG A 94 -7.69 -7.95 25.93
CA ARG A 94 -6.25 -7.82 26.18
C ARG A 94 -5.61 -6.81 25.24
N CYS A 95 -4.87 -5.86 25.81
CA CYS A 95 -3.97 -5.00 25.04
C CYS A 95 -2.56 -5.62 24.96
N TRP A 96 -2.03 -5.76 23.75
CA TRP A 96 -0.72 -6.36 23.48
C TRP A 96 0.44 -5.38 23.56
N TRP A 97 0.16 -4.07 23.61
CA TRP A 97 1.15 -3.01 23.40
C TRP A 97 1.48 -2.24 24.69
N GLY A 98 0.79 -2.51 25.78
CA GLY A 98 0.93 -1.84 27.07
C GLY A 98 -0.42 -1.66 27.77
N GLU A 99 -0.54 -0.64 28.57
CA GLU A 99 -1.81 -0.31 29.21
C GLU A 99 -2.75 0.40 28.20
N VAL A 100 -4.03 0.11 28.27
CA VAL A 100 -5.03 0.72 27.35
C VAL A 100 -4.98 2.25 27.43
N ASP A 101 -4.77 2.80 28.63
CA ASP A 101 -4.73 4.24 28.89
C ASP A 101 -3.52 4.94 28.25
N ASP A 102 -2.46 4.19 27.88
CA ASP A 102 -1.32 4.74 27.14
C ASP A 102 -1.72 5.17 25.72
N PHE A 103 -2.79 4.60 25.17
CA PHE A 103 -3.25 4.81 23.81
C PHE A 103 -4.61 5.50 23.72
N VAL A 104 -5.53 5.18 24.65
CA VAL A 104 -6.94 5.60 24.59
C VAL A 104 -7.37 6.25 25.89
N VAL A 105 -7.38 7.57 25.92
CA VAL A 105 -7.82 8.40 27.06
C VAL A 105 -9.32 8.68 27.07
N ASN A 106 -10.06 8.28 26.04
CA ASN A 106 -11.51 8.47 25.95
C ASN A 106 -12.23 7.40 26.79
N HIS A 107 -12.66 7.77 27.99
CA HIS A 107 -13.36 6.89 28.92
C HIS A 107 -14.88 6.78 28.65
N ASP A 108 -15.41 7.45 27.64
CA ASP A 108 -16.83 7.31 27.22
C ASP A 108 -17.04 6.04 26.39
N LEU A 109 -15.96 5.45 25.84
CA LEU A 109 -16.00 4.15 25.20
C LEU A 109 -16.08 3.01 26.22
N ASP A 110 -16.80 1.94 25.93
CA ASP A 110 -16.73 0.71 26.72
C ASP A 110 -15.32 0.10 26.71
N GLU A 111 -15.03 -0.74 27.71
CA GLU A 111 -13.71 -1.33 27.92
C GLU A 111 -13.22 -2.13 26.69
N GLY A 112 -14.11 -2.93 26.07
CA GLY A 112 -13.77 -3.72 24.89
C GLY A 112 -13.42 -2.85 23.68
N SER A 113 -14.19 -1.79 23.43
CA SER A 113 -13.93 -0.82 22.36
C SER A 113 -12.62 -0.06 22.58
N ARG A 114 -12.31 0.32 23.83
CA ARG A 114 -11.02 0.94 24.19
C ARG A 114 -9.85 -0.02 23.92
N THR A 115 -9.98 -1.28 24.32
CA THR A 115 -8.94 -2.29 24.12
C THR A 115 -8.69 -2.57 22.64
N ILE A 116 -9.74 -2.69 21.82
CA ILE A 116 -9.62 -2.84 20.36
C ILE A 116 -8.88 -1.64 19.76
N LEU A 117 -9.30 -0.43 20.14
CA LEU A 117 -8.66 0.80 19.64
C LEU A 117 -7.20 0.92 20.08
N ALA A 118 -6.89 0.57 21.34
CA ALA A 118 -5.53 0.55 21.85
C ALA A 118 -4.63 -0.46 21.10
N ASN A 119 -5.14 -1.66 20.80
CA ASN A 119 -4.41 -2.64 20.01
C ASN A 119 -4.12 -2.13 18.59
N TYR A 120 -5.08 -1.47 17.93
CA TYR A 120 -4.85 -0.85 16.63
C TYR A 120 -3.80 0.27 16.72
N LEU A 121 -3.97 1.23 17.61
CA LEU A 121 -3.07 2.38 17.75
C LEU A 121 -1.65 1.94 18.12
N GLY A 122 -1.52 1.00 19.07
CA GLY A 122 -0.23 0.44 19.46
C GLY A 122 0.49 -0.24 18.30
N SER A 123 -0.24 -1.04 17.50
CA SER A 123 0.34 -1.67 16.30
C SER A 123 0.82 -0.65 15.28
N VAL A 124 0.05 0.41 15.04
CA VAL A 124 0.44 1.48 14.09
C VAL A 124 1.64 2.26 14.59
N MET A 125 1.71 2.58 15.88
CA MET A 125 2.87 3.28 16.48
C MET A 125 4.13 2.43 16.39
N ASP A 126 4.06 1.13 16.61
CA ASP A 126 5.18 0.21 16.46
C ASP A 126 5.63 0.11 15.00
N THR A 127 4.68 -0.08 14.06
CA THR A 127 4.96 -0.04 12.62
C THR A 127 5.64 1.26 12.20
N GLN A 128 5.17 2.40 12.72
CA GLN A 128 5.78 3.71 12.44
C GLN A 128 7.23 3.78 12.91
N ALA A 129 7.55 3.25 14.08
CA ALA A 129 8.92 3.23 14.60
C ALA A 129 9.84 2.41 13.68
N HIS A 130 9.41 1.23 13.26
CA HIS A 130 10.16 0.38 12.33
C HIS A 130 10.29 1.00 10.93
N LEU A 131 9.22 1.58 10.40
CA LEU A 131 9.26 2.29 9.13
C LEU A 131 10.21 3.49 9.17
N THR A 132 10.23 4.22 10.27
CA THR A 132 11.16 5.35 10.46
C THR A 132 12.60 4.86 10.42
N ALA A 133 12.92 3.76 11.09
CA ALA A 133 14.26 3.16 11.07
C ALA A 133 14.68 2.71 9.64
N LEU A 134 13.77 2.13 8.88
CA LEU A 134 13.99 1.80 7.47
C LEU A 134 14.29 3.08 6.66
N VAL A 135 13.46 4.12 6.78
CA VAL A 135 13.63 5.39 6.06
C VAL A 135 14.97 6.04 6.43
N ASP A 136 15.37 6.02 7.71
CA ASP A 136 16.67 6.56 8.14
C ASP A 136 17.85 5.79 7.54
N THR A 137 17.72 4.47 7.42
CA THR A 137 18.71 3.64 6.73
C THR A 137 18.79 3.99 5.24
N LEU A 138 17.65 4.04 4.54
CA LEU A 138 17.61 4.37 3.11
C LEU A 138 18.06 5.81 2.81
N ARG A 139 17.85 6.73 3.75
CA ARG A 139 18.32 8.13 3.63
C ARG A 139 19.82 8.25 3.58
N ALA A 140 20.53 7.36 4.27
CA ALA A 140 21.99 7.39 4.35
C ALA A 140 22.71 6.78 3.14
N LEU A 141 21.97 6.22 2.17
CA LEU A 141 22.55 5.58 0.99
C LEU A 141 22.93 6.61 -0.08
N ASP A 142 24.03 6.31 -0.77
CA ASP A 142 24.47 7.05 -1.96
C ASP A 142 23.73 6.58 -3.24
N GLU A 143 23.08 5.42 -3.21
CA GLU A 143 22.25 4.91 -4.29
C GLU A 143 20.87 5.63 -4.31
N PRO A 144 20.37 6.00 -5.50
CA PRO A 144 19.04 6.60 -5.62
C PRO A 144 17.92 5.65 -5.18
N VAL A 145 17.15 6.05 -4.17
CA VAL A 145 16.03 5.27 -3.65
C VAL A 145 14.74 6.09 -3.66
N VAL A 146 13.69 5.51 -4.23
CA VAL A 146 12.31 6.01 -4.11
C VAL A 146 11.49 4.99 -3.33
N LEU A 147 10.81 5.42 -2.27
CA LEU A 147 9.96 4.60 -1.43
C LEU A 147 8.50 5.07 -1.56
N ILE A 148 7.60 4.12 -1.83
CA ILE A 148 6.16 4.34 -1.75
C ILE A 148 5.63 3.54 -0.57
N VAL A 149 4.92 4.21 0.33
CA VAL A 149 4.20 3.58 1.46
C VAL A 149 2.73 3.91 1.33
N PHE A 150 1.87 2.93 1.48
CA PHE A 150 0.43 3.14 1.44
C PHE A 150 -0.30 2.08 2.28
N GLY A 151 -1.47 2.45 2.82
CA GLY A 151 -2.40 1.49 3.41
C GLY A 151 -3.27 0.85 2.31
N ASP A 152 -3.61 -0.41 2.48
CA ASP A 152 -4.45 -1.14 1.54
C ASP A 152 -5.95 -0.88 1.76
N HIS A 153 -6.39 -0.78 3.02
CA HIS A 153 -7.76 -0.47 3.41
C HIS A 153 -7.83 0.01 4.87
N MET A 154 -8.96 0.60 5.28
CA MET A 154 -9.20 0.91 6.68
C MET A 154 -9.28 -0.37 7.53
N PRO A 155 -8.86 -0.35 8.81
CA PRO A 155 -9.01 -1.48 9.72
C PRO A 155 -10.49 -1.67 10.12
N TRP A 156 -10.88 -2.91 10.40
CA TRP A 156 -12.17 -3.21 11.01
C TRP A 156 -12.03 -3.15 12.53
N LEU A 157 -12.60 -2.12 13.13
CA LEU A 157 -12.55 -1.91 14.58
C LEU A 157 -13.86 -2.34 15.24
N GLY A 158 -13.82 -3.48 15.90
CA GLY A 158 -14.98 -4.11 16.53
C GLY A 158 -15.93 -4.80 15.54
N ASN A 159 -16.96 -5.43 16.07
CA ASN A 159 -17.96 -6.10 15.27
C ASN A 159 -18.77 -5.07 14.44
N ALA A 160 -18.86 -5.27 13.14
CA ALA A 160 -19.49 -4.35 12.20
C ALA A 160 -18.99 -2.89 12.31
N ASN A 161 -17.72 -2.69 12.66
CA ASN A 161 -17.13 -1.37 12.84
C ASN A 161 -17.68 -0.56 14.03
N SER A 162 -18.17 -1.24 15.07
CA SER A 162 -18.85 -0.62 16.23
C SER A 162 -17.99 0.43 16.96
N VAL A 163 -16.67 0.34 16.93
CA VAL A 163 -15.78 1.33 17.56
C VAL A 163 -15.83 2.65 16.82
N TYR A 164 -15.93 2.66 15.50
CA TYR A 164 -16.10 3.89 14.72
C TYR A 164 -17.44 4.56 15.03
N GLU A 165 -18.51 3.78 15.16
CA GLU A 165 -19.82 4.28 15.56
C GLU A 165 -19.76 4.93 16.94
N ALA A 166 -19.13 4.26 17.92
CA ALA A 166 -18.95 4.79 19.27
C ALA A 166 -18.09 6.06 19.32
N LEU A 167 -17.16 6.23 18.37
CA LEU A 167 -16.35 7.44 18.19
C LEU A 167 -17.09 8.54 17.40
N GLY A 168 -18.30 8.28 16.91
CA GLY A 168 -19.05 9.23 16.08
C GLY A 168 -18.46 9.43 14.68
N VAL A 169 -17.65 8.49 14.20
CA VAL A 169 -17.09 8.54 12.84
C VAL A 169 -18.15 8.17 11.83
N ASN A 170 -18.45 9.07 10.91
CA ASN A 170 -19.40 8.82 9.84
C ASN A 170 -18.82 7.80 8.83
N LEU A 171 -19.44 6.62 8.69
CA LEU A 171 -19.12 5.60 7.69
C LEU A 171 -20.24 5.42 6.65
N ASP A 172 -21.24 6.32 6.62
CA ASP A 172 -22.31 6.30 5.60
C ASP A 172 -21.73 6.65 4.23
N GLN A 173 -21.50 5.61 3.43
CA GLN A 173 -20.90 5.72 2.10
C GLN A 173 -21.75 6.51 1.10
N SER A 174 -23.01 6.83 1.41
CA SER A 174 -23.84 7.71 0.59
C SER A 174 -23.41 9.17 0.70
N THR A 175 -22.77 9.55 1.78
CA THR A 175 -22.20 10.89 2.00
C THR A 175 -20.76 10.98 1.48
N ARG A 176 -20.29 12.20 1.16
CA ARG A 176 -18.89 12.42 0.80
C ARG A 176 -17.95 12.02 1.94
N GLU A 177 -18.22 12.48 3.15
CA GLU A 177 -17.41 12.22 4.33
C GLU A 177 -17.31 10.72 4.61
N GLY A 178 -18.45 10.02 4.68
CA GLY A 178 -18.49 8.60 4.98
C GLY A 178 -17.86 7.75 3.88
N PHE A 179 -17.97 8.16 2.61
CA PHE A 179 -17.25 7.51 1.51
C PHE A 179 -15.73 7.59 1.71
N TYR A 180 -15.19 8.78 2.01
CA TYR A 180 -13.75 8.92 2.24
C TYR A 180 -13.30 8.22 3.53
N ASN A 181 -14.06 8.32 4.61
CA ASN A 181 -13.72 7.62 5.87
C ASN A 181 -13.68 6.10 5.67
N TYR A 182 -14.52 5.54 4.80
CA TYR A 182 -14.60 4.10 4.59
C TYR A 182 -13.56 3.59 3.57
N TRP A 183 -13.30 4.33 2.48
CA TRP A 183 -12.53 3.83 1.34
C TRP A 183 -11.14 4.42 1.21
N SER A 184 -10.81 5.51 1.91
CA SER A 184 -9.51 6.15 1.74
C SER A 184 -8.49 5.69 2.77
N THR A 185 -7.26 5.54 2.29
CA THR A 185 -6.05 5.40 3.10
C THR A 185 -5.03 6.44 2.68
N ARG A 186 -3.97 6.59 3.45
CA ARG A 186 -2.89 7.53 3.11
C ARG A 186 -1.83 6.83 2.27
N TYR A 187 -1.19 7.59 1.39
CA TYR A 187 0.04 7.18 0.75
C TYR A 187 1.12 8.26 0.90
N LEU A 188 2.37 7.82 0.87
CA LEU A 188 3.56 8.65 0.88
C LEU A 188 4.46 8.21 -0.28
N ILE A 189 4.97 9.18 -1.04
CA ILE A 189 6.07 8.98 -1.98
C ILE A 189 7.27 9.75 -1.45
N TRP A 190 8.32 9.05 -1.09
CA TRP A 190 9.54 9.60 -0.51
C TRP A 190 10.76 9.21 -1.34
N ALA A 191 11.78 10.04 -1.33
CA ALA A 191 13.05 9.76 -1.96
C ALA A 191 14.22 10.24 -1.09
N ASN A 192 15.36 9.54 -1.16
CA ASN A 192 16.59 10.01 -0.56
C ASN A 192 17.22 11.14 -1.39
N ASP A 193 18.28 11.77 -0.85
CA ASP A 193 18.92 12.89 -1.50
C ASP A 193 19.62 12.49 -2.81
N ALA A 194 20.14 11.26 -2.90
CA ALA A 194 20.72 10.71 -4.12
C ALA A 194 19.69 10.63 -5.25
N ALA A 195 18.46 10.17 -4.94
CA ALA A 195 17.37 10.13 -5.93
C ALA A 195 16.91 11.53 -6.33
N LYS A 196 16.76 12.46 -5.37
CA LYS A 196 16.40 13.87 -5.66
C LYS A 196 17.40 14.58 -6.54
N ALA A 197 18.68 14.19 -6.45
CA ALA A 197 19.74 14.79 -7.28
C ALA A 197 19.63 14.41 -8.77
N VAL A 198 19.00 13.28 -9.10
CA VAL A 198 18.94 12.74 -10.47
C VAL A 198 17.52 12.69 -11.06
N LEU A 199 16.50 12.85 -10.24
CA LEU A 199 15.09 12.81 -10.67
C LEU A 199 14.51 14.23 -10.81
N PRO A 200 13.61 14.47 -11.76
CA PRO A 200 13.06 15.81 -12.05
C PRO A 200 11.95 16.26 -11.08
N PHE A 201 11.77 15.58 -9.95
CA PHE A 201 10.72 15.83 -8.98
C PHE A 201 11.30 16.02 -7.58
N ASP A 202 10.82 17.01 -6.85
CA ASP A 202 11.33 17.38 -5.52
C ASP A 202 10.75 16.56 -4.36
N PHE A 203 9.74 15.73 -4.61
CA PHE A 203 9.06 14.89 -3.62
C PHE A 203 8.43 15.67 -2.46
N THR A 204 7.97 16.88 -2.73
CA THR A 204 7.27 17.73 -1.75
C THR A 204 5.85 18.07 -2.23
N GLY A 205 4.95 18.31 -1.27
CA GLY A 205 3.56 18.70 -1.52
C GLY A 205 2.55 17.57 -1.32
N ASP A 206 1.29 17.90 -1.56
CA ASP A 206 0.17 16.96 -1.44
C ASP A 206 -0.10 16.26 -2.77
N GLY A 207 -0.31 14.96 -2.71
CA GLY A 207 -0.74 14.15 -3.85
C GLY A 207 -2.27 14.17 -4.02
N PRO A 208 -2.77 13.83 -5.23
CA PRO A 208 -4.21 13.75 -5.47
C PRO A 208 -4.84 12.52 -4.82
N ASP A 209 -6.17 12.57 -4.62
CA ASP A 209 -6.95 11.37 -4.41
C ASP A 209 -6.89 10.51 -5.67
N LEU A 210 -6.51 9.22 -5.52
CA LEU A 210 -6.41 8.30 -6.65
C LEU A 210 -6.69 6.85 -6.25
N SER A 211 -7.18 6.06 -7.19
CA SER A 211 -7.28 4.62 -6.99
C SER A 211 -5.89 3.98 -6.89
N PRO A 212 -5.69 2.96 -6.04
CA PRO A 212 -4.38 2.30 -5.86
C PRO A 212 -3.77 1.81 -7.19
N CYS A 213 -4.59 1.37 -8.14
CA CYS A 213 -4.14 0.95 -9.46
C CYS A 213 -3.47 2.07 -10.29
N PHE A 214 -3.66 3.32 -9.90
CA PHE A 214 -3.04 4.49 -10.54
C PHE A 214 -1.78 5.01 -9.85
N LEU A 215 -1.47 4.53 -8.64
CA LEU A 215 -0.37 5.08 -7.84
C LEU A 215 0.99 5.02 -8.57
N MET A 216 1.34 3.87 -9.15
CA MET A 216 2.58 3.75 -9.92
C MET A 216 2.56 4.57 -11.21
N GLY A 217 1.42 4.66 -11.88
CA GLY A 217 1.28 5.53 -13.06
C GLY A 217 1.43 7.01 -12.70
N HIS A 218 0.90 7.43 -11.55
CA HIS A 218 1.10 8.76 -11.02
C HIS A 218 2.58 9.05 -10.73
N LEU A 219 3.30 8.11 -10.08
CA LEU A 219 4.74 8.23 -9.88
C LEU A 219 5.47 8.40 -11.22
N PHE A 220 5.17 7.57 -12.23
CA PHE A 220 5.81 7.65 -13.55
C PHE A 220 5.57 9.02 -14.21
N ASP A 221 4.34 9.53 -14.13
CA ASP A 221 4.01 10.86 -14.66
C ASP A 221 4.85 11.97 -13.95
N ARG A 222 5.02 11.87 -12.61
CA ARG A 222 5.85 12.83 -11.84
C ARG A 222 7.34 12.73 -12.17
N LEU A 223 7.85 11.53 -12.44
CA LEU A 223 9.24 11.28 -12.78
C LEU A 223 9.55 11.51 -14.28
N GLY A 224 8.54 11.78 -15.10
CA GLY A 224 8.71 11.88 -16.55
C GLY A 224 9.02 10.53 -17.22
N TRP A 225 8.70 9.41 -16.55
CA TRP A 225 8.90 8.08 -17.11
C TRP A 225 7.67 7.67 -17.96
N PRO A 226 7.87 7.23 -19.21
CA PRO A 226 6.74 6.90 -20.06
C PRO A 226 5.99 5.64 -19.61
N GLY A 227 6.66 4.71 -18.93
CA GLY A 227 6.12 3.40 -18.62
C GLY A 227 5.90 2.53 -19.86
N ASP A 228 5.17 1.42 -19.70
CA ASP A 228 4.75 0.57 -20.80
C ASP A 228 3.55 1.17 -21.57
N SER A 229 3.16 0.52 -22.66
CA SER A 229 2.03 0.96 -23.50
C SER A 229 0.71 1.06 -22.72
N PHE A 230 0.50 0.20 -21.73
CA PHE A 230 -0.67 0.27 -20.88
C PHE A 230 -0.64 1.51 -19.98
N THR A 231 0.48 1.82 -19.37
CA THR A 231 0.67 3.02 -18.54
C THR A 231 0.42 4.29 -19.34
N GLN A 232 0.94 4.35 -20.57
CA GLN A 232 0.72 5.46 -21.49
C GLN A 232 -0.75 5.58 -21.93
N ALA A 233 -1.37 4.47 -22.36
CA ALA A 233 -2.76 4.46 -22.82
C ALA A 233 -3.77 4.79 -21.71
N THR A 234 -3.44 4.53 -20.46
CA THR A 234 -4.30 4.81 -19.29
C THR A 234 -4.04 6.17 -18.65
N ARG A 235 -3.18 7.01 -19.23
CA ARG A 235 -2.86 8.33 -18.68
C ARG A 235 -4.08 9.25 -18.64
N ALA A 236 -4.84 9.33 -19.73
CA ALA A 236 -6.01 10.20 -19.83
C ALA A 236 -7.09 9.88 -18.76
N VAL A 237 -7.30 8.59 -18.43
CA VAL A 237 -8.23 8.24 -17.38
C VAL A 237 -7.69 8.65 -16.01
N ARG A 238 -6.39 8.45 -15.70
CA ARG A 238 -5.81 8.89 -14.42
C ARG A 238 -5.91 10.41 -14.22
N GLU A 239 -5.72 11.17 -15.28
CA GLU A 239 -5.77 12.65 -15.22
C GLU A 239 -7.19 13.16 -15.01
N ARG A 240 -8.21 12.48 -15.55
CA ARG A 240 -9.60 12.93 -15.48
C ARG A 240 -10.42 12.23 -14.40
N VAL A 241 -10.34 10.90 -14.35
CA VAL A 241 -11.08 10.07 -13.40
C VAL A 241 -10.04 9.42 -12.45
N SER A 242 -9.63 10.17 -11.45
CA SER A 242 -8.54 9.75 -10.57
C SER A 242 -8.94 8.64 -9.59
N VAL A 243 -10.22 8.52 -9.26
CA VAL A 243 -10.77 7.45 -8.41
C VAL A 243 -11.86 6.70 -9.16
N MET A 244 -11.73 5.38 -9.19
CA MET A 244 -12.72 4.44 -9.67
C MET A 244 -12.99 3.42 -8.56
N GLN A 245 -14.22 3.39 -8.07
CA GLN A 245 -14.63 2.44 -7.05
C GLN A 245 -15.74 1.53 -7.61
N ASP A 246 -15.66 0.23 -7.33
CA ASP A 246 -16.57 -0.77 -7.91
C ASP A 246 -18.03 -0.61 -7.50
N SER A 247 -18.30 0.11 -6.40
CA SER A 247 -19.65 0.52 -6.02
C SER A 247 -20.31 1.54 -6.96
N GLY A 248 -19.58 2.02 -7.97
CA GLY A 248 -20.05 3.02 -8.92
C GLY A 248 -19.81 4.46 -8.47
N ARG A 249 -18.87 4.67 -7.55
CA ARG A 249 -18.41 6.00 -7.17
C ARG A 249 -17.08 6.34 -7.80
N TYR A 250 -16.93 7.59 -8.20
CA TYR A 250 -15.79 8.11 -8.96
C TYR A 250 -15.35 9.47 -8.43
N VAL A 251 -14.09 9.83 -8.65
CA VAL A 251 -13.66 11.23 -8.61
C VAL A 251 -13.30 11.64 -10.03
N GLU A 252 -14.13 12.49 -10.65
CA GLU A 252 -13.91 13.06 -11.97
C GLU A 252 -13.61 14.55 -11.82
N ASP A 253 -12.50 14.99 -12.42
CA ASP A 253 -12.01 16.38 -12.35
C ASP A 253 -11.99 16.93 -10.90
N GLY A 254 -11.62 16.08 -9.92
CA GLY A 254 -11.54 16.39 -8.49
C GLY A 254 -12.89 16.38 -7.74
N VAL A 255 -13.99 16.01 -8.41
CA VAL A 255 -15.34 15.99 -7.82
C VAL A 255 -15.81 14.56 -7.62
N LEU A 256 -16.20 14.21 -6.37
CA LEU A 256 -16.84 12.93 -6.08
C LEU A 256 -18.24 12.89 -6.72
N THR A 257 -18.50 11.86 -7.53
CA THR A 257 -19.74 11.67 -8.28
C THR A 257 -20.12 10.18 -8.36
N ASP A 258 -21.40 9.89 -8.51
CA ASP A 258 -21.95 8.56 -8.85
C ASP A 258 -22.34 8.47 -10.33
N ALA A 259 -22.23 9.58 -11.08
CA ALA A 259 -22.54 9.66 -12.49
C ALA A 259 -21.40 10.37 -13.26
N LEU A 260 -20.60 9.61 -13.97
CA LEU A 260 -19.55 10.15 -14.84
C LEU A 260 -20.14 10.95 -16.00
N SER A 261 -19.42 11.98 -16.45
CA SER A 261 -19.67 12.60 -17.75
C SER A 261 -19.55 11.57 -18.89
N PRO A 262 -20.14 11.81 -20.08
CA PRO A 262 -19.96 10.92 -21.22
C PRO A 262 -18.49 10.64 -21.55
N ALA A 263 -17.62 11.64 -21.45
CA ALA A 263 -16.19 11.49 -21.70
C ALA A 263 -15.48 10.70 -20.60
N GLY A 264 -15.82 10.92 -19.31
CA GLY A 264 -15.29 10.12 -18.20
C GLY A 264 -15.71 8.67 -18.29
N ALA A 265 -16.98 8.40 -18.64
CA ALA A 265 -17.50 7.06 -18.82
C ALA A 265 -16.79 6.30 -19.96
N GLU A 266 -16.48 6.97 -21.07
CA GLU A 266 -15.72 6.40 -22.19
C GLU A 266 -14.29 6.02 -21.74
N LEU A 267 -13.59 6.92 -21.04
CA LEU A 267 -12.24 6.67 -20.52
C LEU A 267 -12.20 5.49 -19.53
N VAL A 268 -13.17 5.39 -18.62
CA VAL A 268 -13.28 4.26 -17.69
C VAL A 268 -13.57 2.95 -18.42
N ALA A 269 -14.44 2.99 -19.44
CA ALA A 269 -14.73 1.81 -20.27
C ALA A 269 -13.48 1.36 -21.04
N ASP A 270 -12.69 2.28 -21.59
CA ASP A 270 -11.43 1.97 -22.27
C ASP A 270 -10.39 1.41 -21.31
N TYR A 271 -10.24 2.01 -20.13
CA TYR A 271 -9.38 1.45 -19.10
C TYR A 271 -9.73 -0.01 -18.77
N ARG A 272 -11.02 -0.31 -18.53
CA ARG A 272 -11.48 -1.68 -18.24
C ARG A 272 -11.20 -2.65 -19.38
N ARG A 273 -11.37 -2.23 -20.63
CA ARG A 273 -11.05 -3.05 -21.81
C ARG A 273 -9.54 -3.34 -21.88
N LEU A 274 -8.70 -2.31 -21.70
CA LEU A 274 -7.24 -2.45 -21.71
C LEU A 274 -6.75 -3.35 -20.56
N ALA A 275 -7.28 -3.16 -19.34
CA ALA A 275 -6.96 -3.99 -18.20
C ALA A 275 -7.36 -5.47 -18.42
N TYR A 276 -8.53 -5.71 -18.99
CA TYR A 276 -8.98 -7.05 -19.38
C TYR A 276 -8.06 -7.67 -20.43
N CYS A 277 -7.73 -6.94 -21.50
CA CYS A 277 -6.82 -7.43 -22.53
C CYS A 277 -5.44 -7.78 -21.95
N ARG A 278 -4.92 -6.93 -21.05
CA ARG A 278 -3.63 -7.16 -20.38
C ARG A 278 -3.65 -8.41 -19.49
N SER A 279 -4.75 -8.66 -18.78
CA SER A 279 -4.88 -9.82 -17.89
C SER A 279 -5.06 -11.15 -18.63
N THR A 280 -5.63 -11.12 -19.85
CA THR A 280 -6.02 -12.34 -20.59
C THR A 280 -5.04 -12.76 -21.68
N ARG A 281 -4.27 -11.83 -22.25
CA ARG A 281 -3.38 -12.11 -23.39
C ARG A 281 -1.93 -12.37 -22.98
N GLY A 282 -1.60 -12.28 -21.70
CA GLY A 282 -0.21 -12.33 -21.26
C GLY A 282 0.58 -11.09 -21.69
N ILE A 283 1.87 -11.10 -21.36
CA ILE A 283 2.82 -10.10 -21.86
C ILE A 283 3.49 -10.76 -23.06
N GLU A 284 3.08 -10.38 -24.26
CA GLU A 284 3.91 -10.54 -25.46
C GLU A 284 4.79 -9.31 -25.61
#